data_c67e4775a57054fa4dbe64d13d32793f
#
_entry.id   c67e4775a57054fa4dbe64d13d32793f
#
_cell.length_a   1.000
_cell.length_b   1.000
_cell.length_c   1.000
_cell.angle_alpha   90.00
_cell.angle_beta   90.00
_cell.angle_gamma   90.00
#
_symmetry.space_group_name_H-M   'P 1'
#
loop_
_entity.id
_entity.type
_entity.pdbx_description
1 polymer ?
#
loop_
_entity_poly.entity_id
_entity_poly.type
_entity_poly.pdbx_seq_one_letter_code
_entity_poly.pdbx_strand_id
1 'polypeptide(L)'
;MASNHTRLRKKGGALKILLVLLVLVLAAGGAFLLAKREIDGGTRQDAVTVEIAQGSGVSTIARQLKEAGVIRFPQLFRWYVGRKGAAAKLQYGEFSLEPGSSYDALIAALSAYAKAESVRLTFPEGTTAIAIAQKMEQAGLCTAKEFLEE
;
A
#
# COMPACT_ATOMS: atom_id res chain seq x y z
N MET A 1 -29.27 -48.29 -54.92
CA MET A 1 -28.52 -48.61 -53.69
C MET A 1 -27.95 -47.29 -53.17
N ALA A 2 -28.60 -46.70 -52.20
CA ALA A 2 -28.16 -45.43 -51.58
C ALA A 2 -27.50 -45.75 -50.27
N SER A 3 -26.19 -45.45 -50.15
CA SER A 3 -25.42 -45.61 -48.91
C SER A 3 -25.51 -44.36 -48.07
N ASN A 4 -26.26 -44.46 -47.00
CA ASN A 4 -26.33 -43.41 -45.96
C ASN A 4 -25.05 -43.42 -45.12
N HIS A 5 -24.14 -42.49 -45.34
CA HIS A 5 -23.06 -42.20 -44.41
C HIS A 5 -23.60 -41.29 -43.31
N THR A 6 -24.01 -41.87 -42.21
CA THR A 6 -24.26 -41.16 -40.94
C THR A 6 -22.96 -40.62 -40.39
N ARG A 7 -22.75 -39.30 -40.51
CA ARG A 7 -21.66 -38.60 -39.85
C ARG A 7 -21.88 -38.64 -38.33
N LEU A 8 -21.11 -39.47 -37.65
CA LEU A 8 -20.99 -39.45 -36.19
C LEU A 8 -20.36 -38.12 -35.78
N ARG A 9 -21.18 -37.20 -35.36
CA ARG A 9 -20.81 -35.90 -34.85
C ARG A 9 -20.07 -36.10 -33.52
N LYS A 10 -18.74 -35.83 -33.47
CA LYS A 10 -17.87 -35.84 -32.26
C LYS A 10 -18.41 -34.91 -31.18
N LYS A 11 -19.34 -35.38 -30.34
CA LYS A 11 -19.86 -34.65 -29.16
C LYS A 11 -18.86 -34.46 -28.03
N GLY A 12 -17.67 -35.08 -28.08
CA GLY A 12 -16.66 -35.00 -27.03
C GLY A 12 -15.83 -33.67 -27.01
N GLY A 13 -15.78 -32.95 -28.14
CA GLY A 13 -15.01 -31.68 -28.19
C GLY A 13 -15.74 -30.52 -27.50
N ALA A 14 -17.03 -30.41 -27.72
CA ALA A 14 -17.84 -29.34 -27.15
C ALA A 14 -17.90 -29.43 -25.59
N LEU A 15 -17.98 -30.64 -25.04
CA LEU A 15 -17.98 -30.84 -23.59
C LEU A 15 -16.64 -30.47 -22.96
N LYS A 16 -15.51 -30.79 -23.61
CA LYS A 16 -14.16 -30.41 -23.15
C LYS A 16 -14.00 -28.89 -23.18
N ILE A 17 -14.46 -28.22 -24.24
CA ILE A 17 -14.41 -26.76 -24.36
C ILE A 17 -15.27 -26.08 -23.27
N LEU A 18 -16.46 -26.61 -23.02
CA LEU A 18 -17.36 -26.12 -21.98
C LEU A 18 -16.73 -26.28 -20.59
N LEU A 19 -16.06 -27.39 -20.33
CA LEU A 19 -15.38 -27.67 -19.06
C LEU A 19 -14.18 -26.70 -18.85
N VAL A 20 -13.40 -26.45 -19.89
CA VAL A 20 -12.29 -25.47 -19.85
C VAL A 20 -12.83 -24.07 -19.61
N LEU A 21 -13.90 -23.66 -20.28
CA LEU A 21 -14.54 -22.37 -20.05
C LEU A 21 -15.08 -22.24 -18.63
N LEU A 22 -15.70 -23.28 -18.10
CA LEU A 22 -16.16 -23.31 -16.71
C LEU A 22 -15.00 -23.11 -15.71
N VAL A 23 -13.89 -23.82 -15.90
CA VAL A 23 -12.69 -23.68 -15.06
C VAL A 23 -12.11 -22.27 -15.16
N LEU A 24 -12.05 -21.68 -16.37
CA LEU A 24 -11.58 -20.30 -16.56
C LEU A 24 -12.50 -19.28 -15.85
N VAL A 25 -13.80 -19.45 -15.92
CA VAL A 25 -14.77 -18.58 -15.24
C VAL A 25 -14.62 -18.69 -13.72
N LEU A 26 -14.47 -19.93 -13.20
CA LEU A 26 -14.26 -20.16 -11.76
C LEU A 26 -12.91 -19.56 -11.30
N ALA A 27 -11.85 -19.72 -12.09
CA ALA A 27 -10.55 -19.14 -11.79
C ALA A 27 -10.59 -17.60 -11.80
N ALA A 28 -11.24 -17.02 -12.82
CA ALA A 28 -11.42 -15.55 -12.91
C ALA A 28 -12.28 -15.02 -11.76
N GLY A 29 -13.37 -15.72 -11.41
CA GLY A 29 -14.23 -15.39 -10.27
C GLY A 29 -13.47 -15.46 -8.94
N GLY A 30 -12.68 -16.51 -8.73
CA GLY A 30 -11.83 -16.64 -7.54
C GLY A 30 -10.78 -15.53 -7.44
N ALA A 31 -10.08 -15.25 -8.53
CA ALA A 31 -9.12 -14.14 -8.59
C ALA A 31 -9.77 -12.77 -8.32
N PHE A 32 -10.97 -12.55 -8.85
CA PHE A 32 -11.75 -11.32 -8.62
C PHE A 32 -12.13 -11.16 -7.15
N LEU A 33 -12.59 -12.23 -6.50
CA LEU A 33 -12.94 -12.24 -5.07
C LEU A 33 -11.73 -11.97 -4.18
N LEU A 34 -10.57 -12.55 -4.50
CA LEU A 34 -9.32 -12.29 -3.78
C LEU A 34 -8.87 -10.83 -3.95
N ALA A 35 -8.93 -10.29 -5.17
CA ALA A 35 -8.60 -8.90 -5.45
C ALA A 35 -9.55 -7.93 -4.72
N LYS A 36 -10.84 -8.23 -4.73
CA LYS A 36 -11.84 -7.43 -4.01
C LYS A 36 -11.58 -7.43 -2.50
N ARG A 37 -11.30 -8.60 -1.92
CA ARG A 37 -10.98 -8.72 -0.49
C ARG A 37 -9.74 -7.90 -0.09
N GLU A 38 -8.73 -7.83 -0.96
CA GLU A 38 -7.53 -7.00 -0.72
C GLU A 38 -7.85 -5.51 -0.78
N ILE A 39 -8.69 -5.09 -1.74
CA ILE A 39 -9.09 -3.68 -1.89
C ILE A 39 -9.95 -3.22 -0.72
N ASP A 40 -10.92 -4.05 -0.32
CA ASP A 40 -11.90 -3.73 0.74
C ASP A 40 -11.31 -3.90 2.17
N GLY A 41 -10.11 -4.50 2.26
CA GLY A 41 -9.46 -4.83 3.53
C GLY A 41 -9.78 -6.25 4.00
N GLY A 42 -8.80 -6.87 4.65
CA GLY A 42 -8.88 -8.21 5.21
C GLY A 42 -8.83 -8.21 6.73
N THR A 43 -8.21 -9.25 7.29
CA THR A 43 -7.95 -9.35 8.73
C THR A 43 -6.87 -8.34 9.10
N ARG A 44 -7.21 -7.38 9.95
CA ARG A 44 -6.26 -6.41 10.50
C ARG A 44 -5.28 -7.13 11.42
N GLN A 45 -4.03 -6.73 11.34
CA GLN A 45 -2.94 -7.17 12.18
C GLN A 45 -2.33 -5.95 12.88
N ASP A 46 -1.39 -6.18 13.78
CA ASP A 46 -0.67 -5.11 14.45
C ASP A 46 -0.03 -4.16 13.43
N ALA A 47 -0.05 -2.88 13.77
CA ALA A 47 0.49 -1.85 12.90
C ALA A 47 2.00 -2.05 12.67
N VAL A 48 2.42 -1.91 11.42
CA VAL A 48 3.81 -2.00 10.99
C VAL A 48 4.27 -0.63 10.54
N THR A 49 5.44 -0.22 11.03
CA THR A 49 6.06 1.03 10.60
C THR A 49 6.75 0.83 9.25
N VAL A 50 6.42 1.70 8.29
CA VAL A 50 7.00 1.71 6.95
C VAL A 50 7.57 3.08 6.66
N GLU A 51 8.86 3.14 6.34
CA GLU A 51 9.55 4.36 5.94
C GLU A 51 9.51 4.53 4.42
N ILE A 52 9.01 5.67 3.96
CA ILE A 52 8.94 6.03 2.54
C ILE A 52 9.89 7.19 2.28
N ALA A 53 10.94 6.93 1.51
CA ALA A 53 11.93 7.94 1.14
C ALA A 53 11.33 9.03 0.27
N GLN A 54 11.83 10.25 0.43
CA GLN A 54 11.43 11.39 -0.39
C GLN A 54 11.67 11.11 -1.89
N GLY A 55 10.69 11.46 -2.72
CA GLY A 55 10.76 11.22 -4.17
C GLY A 55 10.41 9.79 -4.60
N SER A 56 9.98 8.93 -3.67
CA SER A 56 9.55 7.58 -4.00
C SER A 56 8.32 7.60 -4.91
N GLY A 57 8.41 6.97 -6.08
CA GLY A 57 7.27 6.77 -6.96
C GLY A 57 6.31 5.69 -6.44
N VAL A 58 5.06 5.68 -6.93
CA VAL A 58 4.02 4.71 -6.54
C VAL A 58 4.51 3.26 -6.65
N SER A 59 5.38 2.94 -7.62
CA SER A 59 5.95 1.61 -7.79
C SER A 59 6.87 1.21 -6.65
N THR A 60 7.68 2.15 -6.15
CA THR A 60 8.60 1.94 -5.02
C THR A 60 7.80 1.79 -3.73
N ILE A 61 6.83 2.69 -3.51
CA ILE A 61 5.91 2.62 -2.36
C ILE A 61 5.19 1.27 -2.32
N ALA A 62 4.60 0.83 -3.44
CA ALA A 62 3.91 -0.45 -3.52
C ALA A 62 4.82 -1.65 -3.20
N ARG A 63 6.11 -1.59 -3.60
CA ARG A 63 7.09 -2.62 -3.26
C ARG A 63 7.41 -2.62 -1.77
N GLN A 64 7.69 -1.46 -1.18
CA GLN A 64 7.96 -1.30 0.25
C GLN A 64 6.79 -1.80 1.11
N LEU A 65 5.55 -1.44 0.75
CA LEU A 65 4.34 -1.94 1.41
C LEU A 65 4.20 -3.46 1.34
N LYS A 66 4.61 -4.09 0.22
CA LYS A 66 4.65 -5.54 0.09
C LYS A 66 5.75 -6.16 0.96
N GLU A 67 6.95 -5.59 0.97
CA GLU A 67 8.08 -6.05 1.78
C GLU A 67 7.77 -5.97 3.28
N ALA A 68 7.06 -4.92 3.69
CA ALA A 68 6.55 -4.75 5.04
C ALA A 68 5.32 -5.63 5.36
N GLY A 69 4.80 -6.41 4.39
CA GLY A 69 3.64 -7.29 4.60
C GLY A 69 2.29 -6.57 4.67
N VAL A 70 2.25 -5.26 4.41
CA VAL A 70 1.03 -4.45 4.46
C VAL A 70 0.07 -4.82 3.34
N ILE A 71 0.59 -5.09 2.14
CA ILE A 71 -0.18 -5.51 0.96
C ILE A 71 0.39 -6.79 0.33
N ARG A 72 -0.46 -7.56 -0.35
CA ARG A 72 -0.05 -8.78 -1.08
C ARG A 72 0.25 -8.53 -2.55
N PHE A 73 -0.54 -7.67 -3.19
CA PHE A 73 -0.52 -7.45 -4.64
C PHE A 73 -0.12 -6.01 -4.99
N PRO A 74 1.19 -5.71 -5.12
CA PRO A 74 1.67 -4.36 -5.41
C PRO A 74 1.18 -3.81 -6.74
N GLN A 75 0.97 -4.69 -7.75
CA GLN A 75 0.44 -4.29 -9.05
C GLN A 75 -1.00 -3.80 -8.96
N LEU A 76 -1.82 -4.48 -8.13
CA LEU A 76 -3.20 -4.09 -7.90
C LEU A 76 -3.29 -2.75 -7.16
N PHE A 77 -2.43 -2.55 -6.15
CA PHE A 77 -2.33 -1.27 -5.44
C PHE A 77 -1.94 -0.12 -6.38
N ARG A 78 -0.92 -0.31 -7.24
CA ARG A 78 -0.50 0.68 -8.24
C ARG A 78 -1.65 1.06 -9.18
N TRP A 79 -2.35 0.06 -9.72
CA TRP A 79 -3.50 0.26 -10.58
C TRP A 79 -4.61 1.04 -9.84
N TYR A 80 -4.89 0.68 -8.59
CA TYR A 80 -5.91 1.32 -7.76
C TYR A 80 -5.58 2.79 -7.47
N VAL A 81 -4.34 3.09 -7.06
CA VAL A 81 -3.82 4.45 -6.84
C VAL A 81 -3.94 5.29 -8.12
N GLY A 82 -3.57 4.73 -9.28
CA GLY A 82 -3.70 5.37 -10.57
C GLY A 82 -5.15 5.69 -10.92
N ARG A 83 -6.07 4.73 -10.71
CA ARG A 83 -7.50 4.91 -10.95
C ARG A 83 -8.14 5.98 -10.07
N LYS A 84 -7.69 6.12 -8.83
CA LYS A 84 -8.14 7.16 -7.87
C LYS A 84 -7.46 8.52 -8.09
N GLY A 85 -6.47 8.62 -8.96
CA GLY A 85 -5.68 9.83 -9.15
C GLY A 85 -4.92 10.26 -7.88
N ALA A 86 -4.62 9.30 -6.99
CA ALA A 86 -4.02 9.58 -5.69
C ALA A 86 -2.48 9.62 -5.71
N ALA A 87 -1.85 9.33 -6.85
CA ALA A 87 -0.39 9.23 -6.96
C ALA A 87 0.36 10.50 -6.47
N ALA A 88 -0.17 11.68 -6.78
CA ALA A 88 0.42 12.95 -6.38
C ALA A 88 0.16 13.34 -4.91
N LYS A 89 -0.73 12.61 -4.22
CA LYS A 89 -1.11 12.88 -2.84
C LYS A 89 -0.31 12.07 -1.83
N LEU A 90 0.39 11.01 -2.29
CA LEU A 90 1.18 10.16 -1.42
C LEU A 90 2.38 10.95 -0.91
N GLN A 91 2.58 10.92 0.40
CA GLN A 91 3.64 11.65 1.11
C GLN A 91 4.82 10.71 1.41
N TYR A 92 5.97 11.31 1.68
CA TYR A 92 7.15 10.63 2.21
C TYR A 92 7.20 10.76 3.74
N GLY A 93 7.93 9.86 4.38
CA GLY A 93 8.10 9.84 5.83
C GLY A 93 7.79 8.48 6.43
N GLU A 94 7.66 8.44 7.73
CA GLU A 94 7.38 7.24 8.51
C GLU A 94 5.87 7.11 8.74
N PHE A 95 5.32 5.95 8.38
CA PHE A 95 3.90 5.67 8.49
C PHE A 95 3.67 4.39 9.29
N SER A 96 2.79 4.47 10.27
CA SER A 96 2.28 3.29 10.97
C SER A 96 1.04 2.77 10.23
N LEU A 97 1.16 1.63 9.56
CA LEU A 97 0.15 1.05 8.71
C LEU A 97 -0.29 -0.32 9.23
N GLU A 98 -1.59 -0.58 9.23
CA GLU A 98 -2.15 -1.88 9.62
C GLU A 98 -2.22 -2.81 8.41
N PRO A 99 -1.51 -3.98 8.41
CA PRO A 99 -1.64 -4.99 7.38
C PRO A 99 -3.08 -5.45 7.22
N GLY A 100 -3.52 -5.63 5.98
CA GLY A 100 -4.90 -6.01 5.66
C GLY A 100 -5.91 -4.86 5.74
N SER A 101 -5.48 -3.61 5.90
CA SER A 101 -6.34 -2.44 5.72
C SER A 101 -6.78 -2.30 4.27
N SER A 102 -7.93 -1.65 4.05
CA SER A 102 -8.40 -1.36 2.69
C SER A 102 -7.42 -0.43 1.95
N TYR A 103 -7.38 -0.52 0.63
CA TYR A 103 -6.54 0.37 -0.17
C TYR A 103 -6.92 1.84 -0.03
N ASP A 104 -8.20 2.15 0.22
CA ASP A 104 -8.63 3.52 0.51
C ASP A 104 -8.07 4.02 1.85
N ALA A 105 -8.08 3.17 2.89
CA ALA A 105 -7.49 3.50 4.18
C ALA A 105 -5.97 3.70 4.07
N LEU A 106 -5.26 2.83 3.32
CA LEU A 106 -3.83 2.98 3.06
C LEU A 106 -3.51 4.27 2.29
N ILE A 107 -4.28 4.61 1.24
CA ILE A 107 -4.11 5.86 0.51
C ILE A 107 -4.37 7.05 1.43
N ALA A 108 -5.40 7.02 2.26
CA ALA A 108 -5.69 8.08 3.22
C ALA A 108 -4.55 8.25 4.24
N ALA A 109 -4.03 7.15 4.80
CA ALA A 109 -2.89 7.18 5.71
C ALA A 109 -1.63 7.73 5.06
N LEU A 110 -1.30 7.29 3.84
CA LEU A 110 -0.14 7.75 3.07
C LEU A 110 -0.30 9.18 2.50
N SER A 111 -1.52 9.69 2.43
CA SER A 111 -1.82 11.07 2.01
C SER A 111 -1.97 12.02 3.20
N ALA A 112 -2.20 11.48 4.40
CA ALA A 112 -2.09 12.24 5.61
C ALA A 112 -0.61 12.62 5.78
N TYR A 113 -0.35 13.84 6.26
CA TYR A 113 1.02 14.26 6.58
C TYR A 113 1.64 13.15 7.44
N ALA A 114 2.76 12.59 6.99
CA ALA A 114 3.57 11.75 7.86
C ALA A 114 3.70 12.51 9.18
N LYS A 115 3.25 11.89 10.24
CA LYS A 115 3.31 12.49 11.57
C LYS A 115 4.80 12.56 11.92
N ALA A 116 5.50 13.57 11.39
CA ALA A 116 6.74 13.98 12.00
C ALA A 116 6.37 14.15 13.47
N GLU A 117 7.05 13.46 14.37
CA GLU A 117 6.96 13.77 15.79
C GLU A 117 7.42 15.23 15.93
N SER A 118 6.49 16.15 15.67
CA SER A 118 6.73 17.56 15.88
C SER A 118 6.69 17.78 17.37
N VAL A 119 7.85 17.76 17.98
CA VAL A 119 8.01 18.18 19.37
C VAL A 119 7.74 19.68 19.41
N ARG A 120 6.59 20.06 19.95
CA ARG A 120 6.26 21.46 20.12
C ARG A 120 7.06 22.02 21.29
N LEU A 121 8.14 22.71 21.00
CA LEU A 121 8.92 23.48 21.98
C LEU A 121 8.39 24.92 22.03
N THR A 122 7.99 25.37 23.19
CA THR A 122 7.60 26.79 23.41
C THR A 122 8.75 27.50 24.07
N PHE A 123 9.26 28.54 23.42
CA PHE A 123 10.30 29.41 23.95
C PHE A 123 9.68 30.75 24.33
N PRO A 124 9.70 31.17 25.61
CA PRO A 124 9.31 32.49 26.00
C PRO A 124 10.24 33.55 25.36
N GLU A 125 9.70 34.76 25.13
CA GLU A 125 10.52 35.86 24.65
C GLU A 125 11.67 36.15 25.64
N GLY A 126 12.88 36.38 25.13
CA GLY A 126 14.09 36.59 25.94
C GLY A 126 14.80 35.32 26.38
N THR A 127 14.41 34.12 25.86
CA THR A 127 15.14 32.88 26.14
C THR A 127 16.54 32.92 25.51
N THR A 128 17.58 32.61 26.30
CA THR A 128 18.97 32.60 25.80
C THR A 128 19.25 31.40 24.89
N ALA A 129 20.20 31.52 23.96
CA ALA A 129 20.60 30.42 23.06
C ALA A 129 20.97 29.14 23.84
N ILE A 130 21.63 29.29 24.99
CA ILE A 130 22.01 28.15 25.87
C ILE A 130 20.75 27.44 26.40
N ALA A 131 19.74 28.19 26.84
CA ALA A 131 18.48 27.59 27.32
C ALA A 131 17.69 26.92 26.20
N ILE A 132 17.75 27.46 24.98
CA ILE A 132 17.18 26.83 23.78
C ILE A 132 17.90 25.49 23.49
N ALA A 133 19.24 25.49 23.45
CA ALA A 133 20.06 24.32 23.20
C ALA A 133 19.74 23.19 24.20
N GLN A 134 19.72 23.51 25.51
CA GLN A 134 19.38 22.53 26.56
C GLN A 134 17.97 21.95 26.41
N LYS A 135 17.00 22.77 25.99
CA LYS A 135 15.63 22.32 25.80
C LYS A 135 15.47 21.44 24.56
N MET A 136 16.25 21.71 23.51
CA MET A 136 16.30 20.85 22.32
C MET A 136 16.98 19.51 22.60
N GLU A 137 18.04 19.51 23.44
CA GLU A 137 18.69 18.29 23.90
C GLU A 137 17.78 17.42 24.79
N GLN A 138 17.04 18.03 25.71
CA GLN A 138 16.03 17.34 26.51
C GLN A 138 14.89 16.75 25.67
N ALA A 139 14.58 17.39 24.54
CA ALA A 139 13.59 16.91 23.57
C ALA A 139 14.16 15.85 22.60
N GLY A 140 15.46 15.51 22.69
CA GLY A 140 16.10 14.52 21.84
C GLY A 140 16.29 14.94 20.39
N LEU A 141 16.25 16.23 20.09
CA LEU A 141 16.32 16.77 18.72
C LEU A 141 17.75 16.95 18.23
N CYS A 142 18.65 17.44 19.10
CA CYS A 142 20.08 17.61 18.84
C CYS A 142 20.82 17.74 20.17
N THR A 143 22.16 17.60 20.19
CA THR A 143 22.94 17.88 21.39
C THR A 143 23.11 19.38 21.54
N ALA A 144 23.16 19.88 22.80
CA ALA A 144 23.35 21.30 23.08
C ALA A 144 24.64 21.85 22.44
N LYS A 145 25.67 21.00 22.33
CA LYS A 145 26.94 21.35 21.71
C LYS A 145 26.82 21.56 20.19
N GLU A 146 26.14 20.66 19.48
CA GLU A 146 25.89 20.79 18.03
C GLU A 146 25.12 22.08 17.70
N PHE A 147 24.13 22.42 18.54
CA PHE A 147 23.32 23.62 18.33
C PHE A 147 24.11 24.95 18.55
N LEU A 148 25.15 24.93 19.41
CA LEU A 148 25.91 26.16 19.73
C LEU A 148 27.17 26.35 18.86
N GLU A 149 27.59 25.32 18.09
CA GLU A 149 28.75 25.34 17.20
C GLU A 149 28.41 25.76 15.75
N GLU A 150 27.11 25.85 15.35
CA GLU A 150 26.64 26.44 14.09
C GLU A 150 26.31 27.94 14.24
#